data_03adaf27587284537ecadb242f4bf674
#
_entry.id   03adaf27587284537ecadb242f4bf674
#
_cell.length_a   1.000
_cell.length_b   1.000
_cell.length_c   1.000
_cell.angle_alpha   90.00
_cell.angle_beta   90.00
_cell.angle_gamma   90.00
#
_symmetry.space_group_name_H-M   'P 1'
#
loop_
_entity.id
_entity.type
_entity.pdbx_description
1 polymer ?
#
loop_
_entity_poly.entity_id
_entity_poly.type
_entity_poly.pdbx_seq_one_letter_code
_entity_poly.pdbx_strand_id
1 'polypeptide(L)'
;MREFKISGEKVLVDPNWQISYKLNQRTTLSMTVVDLQNLDSIDEGDSVEVYNNSEFIFSGIVYSIREYEGAKGIIFYDLQVVDNSALADKRLIAVVEENKTAGQIIKDSILPILAEEGVTEGNIQDGVVISKAVFNYIYCNTALDYLKDITGFNWYIDKYRKLHFFSRETNIAPFTLSDSIPHLGFEKNSSMENYRNRQYIRGSQGETAVQQKEKPTPKPDGQSRSFILRFPVAKRPDIFINGVQVPDSQIGVNGIDQNKKWYFSYNSNTITQDNSETPLSPTDTLEVTYIGLRNIMVILENTAGISDRKSKESGTSGIYEHMINESSIKSSAQALQYGQGILQKYGEVNDKISFSTIMQGLEAGQLLKVVKPLFKIDDYFLIESVNVSAFNQDEVEYQVTALDGASLGGWEQFFKDIIKESKDYAISEDEIIVTVQSFDEVEIITSQMGIKVFNTLYPSDILYPSNTLYPNGNVISSEVLYD
;
A
#
# COMPACT_ATOMS: atom_id res chain seq x y z
N MET A 1 -22.63 -11.92 -31.57
CA MET A 1 -21.42 -11.53 -32.37
C MET A 1 -20.57 -10.62 -31.51
N ARG A 2 -19.27 -10.87 -31.47
CA ARG A 2 -18.29 -10.01 -30.77
C ARG A 2 -17.92 -8.81 -31.61
N GLU A 3 -17.72 -7.69 -30.97
CA GLU A 3 -17.30 -6.45 -31.59
C GLU A 3 -16.19 -5.80 -30.78
N PHE A 4 -15.12 -5.42 -31.45
CA PHE A 4 -14.01 -4.68 -30.89
C PHE A 4 -13.96 -3.31 -31.54
N LYS A 5 -13.77 -2.27 -30.73
CA LYS A 5 -13.59 -0.91 -31.21
C LYS A 5 -12.33 -0.29 -30.63
N ILE A 6 -11.62 0.48 -31.43
CA ILE A 6 -10.51 1.33 -31.02
C ILE A 6 -10.87 2.75 -31.42
N SER A 7 -10.84 3.67 -30.46
CA SER A 7 -11.25 5.08 -30.64
C SER A 7 -12.62 5.24 -31.35
N GLY A 8 -13.54 4.29 -31.06
CA GLY A 8 -14.89 4.25 -31.60
C GLY A 8 -15.06 3.50 -32.94
N GLU A 9 -13.97 3.23 -33.65
CA GLU A 9 -13.96 2.53 -34.92
C GLU A 9 -13.90 1.01 -34.75
N LYS A 10 -14.66 0.26 -35.53
CA LYS A 10 -14.65 -1.21 -35.51
C LYS A 10 -13.36 -1.74 -36.10
N VAL A 11 -12.74 -2.67 -35.40
CA VAL A 11 -11.51 -3.34 -35.85
C VAL A 11 -11.72 -4.84 -35.97
N LEU A 12 -10.93 -5.47 -36.86
CA LEU A 12 -10.89 -6.91 -37.01
C LEU A 12 -9.81 -7.46 -36.06
N VAL A 13 -10.22 -8.37 -35.18
CA VAL A 13 -9.32 -8.96 -34.16
C VAL A 13 -9.18 -10.46 -34.43
N ASP A 14 -7.95 -10.96 -34.31
CA ASP A 14 -7.65 -12.39 -34.36
C ASP A 14 -8.43 -13.12 -33.24
N PRO A 15 -8.88 -14.38 -33.47
CA PRO A 15 -9.62 -15.12 -32.45
C PRO A 15 -8.88 -15.37 -31.13
N ASN A 16 -7.57 -15.23 -31.11
CA ASN A 16 -6.73 -15.47 -29.94
C ASN A 16 -6.58 -14.24 -29.05
N TRP A 17 -7.69 -13.64 -28.63
CA TRP A 17 -7.69 -12.54 -27.66
C TRP A 17 -8.03 -13.07 -26.27
N GLN A 18 -7.58 -12.35 -25.24
CA GLN A 18 -7.86 -12.70 -23.85
C GLN A 18 -8.01 -11.47 -22.96
N ILE A 19 -9.11 -11.41 -22.19
CA ILE A 19 -9.23 -10.50 -21.05
C ILE A 19 -8.85 -11.26 -19.78
N SER A 20 -7.98 -10.67 -18.96
CA SER A 20 -7.51 -11.28 -17.72
C SER A 20 -7.87 -10.38 -16.55
N TYR A 21 -8.84 -10.81 -15.74
CA TYR A 21 -9.20 -10.21 -14.47
C TYR A 21 -8.39 -10.90 -13.36
N LYS A 22 -7.66 -10.15 -12.55
CA LYS A 22 -6.92 -10.70 -11.41
C LYS A 22 -7.13 -9.86 -10.16
N LEU A 23 -7.31 -10.53 -9.05
CA LEU A 23 -7.49 -9.89 -7.76
C LEU A 23 -6.29 -8.99 -7.43
N ASN A 24 -6.56 -7.75 -7.02
CA ASN A 24 -5.55 -6.73 -6.70
C ASN A 24 -4.60 -6.37 -7.86
N GLN A 25 -4.97 -6.69 -9.08
CA GLN A 25 -4.25 -6.31 -10.29
C GLN A 25 -5.22 -5.65 -11.26
N ARG A 26 -4.69 -4.91 -12.22
CA ARG A 26 -5.49 -4.35 -13.31
C ARG A 26 -5.96 -5.42 -14.24
N THR A 27 -7.13 -5.23 -14.77
CA THR A 27 -7.63 -6.04 -15.87
C THR A 27 -6.87 -5.68 -17.13
N THR A 28 -6.41 -6.69 -17.83
CA THR A 28 -5.69 -6.52 -19.09
C THR A 28 -6.41 -7.24 -20.23
N LEU A 29 -6.33 -6.67 -21.42
CA LEU A 29 -6.74 -7.33 -22.65
C LEU A 29 -5.53 -7.45 -23.58
N SER A 30 -5.24 -8.67 -24.01
CA SER A 30 -4.28 -8.94 -25.07
C SER A 30 -5.04 -9.29 -26.34
N MET A 31 -4.76 -8.64 -27.44
CA MET A 31 -5.38 -8.92 -28.73
C MET A 31 -4.47 -8.56 -29.89
N THR A 32 -4.68 -9.23 -31.03
CA THR A 32 -4.03 -8.89 -32.30
C THR A 32 -5.06 -8.32 -33.24
N VAL A 33 -4.88 -7.09 -33.66
CA VAL A 33 -5.70 -6.43 -34.73
C VAL A 33 -5.11 -6.74 -36.06
N VAL A 34 -5.97 -7.08 -37.01
CA VAL A 34 -5.60 -7.36 -38.42
C VAL A 34 -6.05 -6.16 -39.27
N ASP A 35 -5.10 -5.40 -39.76
CA ASP A 35 -5.43 -4.25 -40.61
C ASP A 35 -5.64 -4.65 -42.07
N LEU A 36 -6.89 -4.80 -42.45
CA LEU A 36 -7.33 -5.02 -43.83
C LEU A 36 -7.89 -3.75 -44.48
N GLN A 37 -8.04 -2.64 -43.75
CA GLN A 37 -8.76 -1.46 -44.16
C GLN A 37 -7.87 -0.23 -44.28
N ASN A 38 -6.54 -0.35 -44.07
CA ASN A 38 -5.62 0.76 -43.90
C ASN A 38 -6.15 1.73 -42.84
N LEU A 39 -6.30 1.22 -41.61
CA LEU A 39 -6.69 2.01 -40.46
C LEU A 39 -5.75 3.21 -40.32
N ASP A 40 -6.29 4.35 -39.90
CA ASP A 40 -5.46 5.39 -39.32
C ASP A 40 -4.64 4.75 -38.17
N SER A 41 -3.45 5.27 -37.90
CA SER A 41 -2.55 4.70 -36.90
C SER A 41 -3.26 4.40 -35.58
N ILE A 42 -2.99 3.23 -35.02
CA ILE A 42 -3.39 2.91 -33.64
C ILE A 42 -2.25 3.40 -32.74
N ASP A 43 -2.58 4.23 -31.76
CA ASP A 43 -1.59 4.85 -30.87
C ASP A 43 -1.78 4.41 -29.41
N GLU A 44 -0.71 4.52 -28.62
CA GLU A 44 -0.81 4.33 -27.16
C GLU A 44 -1.72 5.40 -26.56
N GLY A 45 -2.64 4.97 -25.70
CA GLY A 45 -3.66 5.83 -25.11
C GLY A 45 -5.01 5.78 -25.82
N ASP A 46 -5.10 5.18 -27.01
CA ASP A 46 -6.37 4.96 -27.68
C ASP A 46 -7.35 4.16 -26.83
N SER A 47 -8.61 4.53 -26.85
CA SER A 47 -9.65 3.82 -26.12
C SER A 47 -10.01 2.51 -26.83
N VAL A 48 -10.16 1.45 -26.03
CA VAL A 48 -10.59 0.14 -26.51
C VAL A 48 -11.90 -0.26 -25.85
N GLU A 49 -12.83 -0.74 -26.63
CA GLU A 49 -14.12 -1.25 -26.16
C GLU A 49 -14.36 -2.65 -26.71
N VAL A 50 -14.87 -3.56 -25.88
CA VAL A 50 -15.21 -4.92 -26.27
C VAL A 50 -16.66 -5.22 -25.93
N TYR A 51 -17.39 -5.70 -26.93
CA TYR A 51 -18.78 -6.12 -26.80
C TYR A 51 -18.93 -7.60 -27.16
N ASN A 52 -19.76 -8.32 -26.42
CA ASN A 52 -20.18 -9.67 -26.74
C ASN A 52 -21.70 -9.73 -26.80
N ASN A 53 -22.26 -10.09 -27.94
CA ASN A 53 -23.72 -10.09 -28.16
C ASN A 53 -24.41 -8.77 -27.74
N SER A 54 -23.83 -7.64 -28.10
CA SER A 54 -24.23 -6.29 -27.70
C SER A 54 -24.07 -5.96 -26.20
N GLU A 55 -23.59 -6.87 -25.40
CA GLU A 55 -23.22 -6.60 -24.02
C GLU A 55 -21.82 -6.00 -23.97
N PHE A 56 -21.66 -4.87 -23.29
CA PHE A 56 -20.38 -4.20 -23.07
C PHE A 56 -19.60 -4.94 -21.99
N ILE A 57 -18.51 -5.63 -22.34
CA ILE A 57 -17.80 -6.50 -21.41
C ILE A 57 -16.49 -5.91 -20.91
N PHE A 58 -15.81 -5.06 -21.70
CA PHE A 58 -14.53 -4.48 -21.31
C PHE A 58 -14.33 -3.12 -21.94
N SER A 59 -13.65 -2.23 -21.21
CA SER A 59 -13.13 -0.96 -21.71
C SER A 59 -11.77 -0.66 -21.06
N GLY A 60 -10.90 -0.06 -21.84
CA GLY A 60 -9.55 0.30 -21.40
C GLY A 60 -8.84 1.19 -22.39
N ILE A 61 -7.55 1.33 -22.21
CA ILE A 61 -6.66 2.11 -23.08
C ILE A 61 -5.50 1.25 -23.58
N VAL A 62 -5.09 1.48 -24.81
CA VAL A 62 -3.90 0.84 -25.38
C VAL A 62 -2.67 1.28 -24.58
N TYR A 63 -1.99 0.30 -24.00
CA TYR A 63 -0.79 0.53 -23.18
C TYR A 63 0.50 0.30 -23.93
N SER A 64 0.54 -0.73 -24.79
CA SER A 64 1.68 -0.99 -25.67
C SER A 64 1.23 -1.61 -26.97
N ILE A 65 1.98 -1.33 -28.02
CA ILE A 65 1.74 -1.76 -29.38
C ILE A 65 3.00 -2.42 -29.92
N ARG A 66 2.82 -3.56 -30.56
CA ARG A 66 3.83 -4.15 -31.41
C ARG A 66 3.24 -4.30 -32.81
N GLU A 67 3.79 -3.56 -33.76
CA GLU A 67 3.40 -3.58 -35.16
C GLU A 67 4.32 -4.50 -35.95
N TYR A 68 3.76 -5.29 -36.84
CA TYR A 68 4.55 -6.14 -37.74
C TYR A 68 3.82 -6.46 -39.03
N GLU A 69 4.58 -6.69 -40.08
CA GLU A 69 4.07 -7.07 -41.40
C GLU A 69 3.89 -8.61 -41.48
N GLY A 70 2.72 -9.05 -41.88
CA GLY A 70 2.40 -10.43 -42.17
C GLY A 70 2.49 -10.77 -43.68
N ALA A 71 1.90 -11.88 -44.05
CA ALA A 71 1.84 -12.28 -45.44
C ALA A 71 1.05 -11.26 -46.31
N LYS A 72 1.54 -11.02 -47.51
CA LYS A 72 0.89 -10.12 -48.50
C LYS A 72 0.82 -8.66 -48.10
N GLY A 73 1.71 -8.17 -47.23
CA GLY A 73 1.72 -6.78 -46.81
C GLY A 73 0.60 -6.38 -45.85
N ILE A 74 -0.05 -7.35 -45.20
CA ILE A 74 -1.06 -7.07 -44.17
C ILE A 74 -0.32 -6.68 -42.90
N ILE A 75 -0.74 -5.59 -42.27
CA ILE A 75 -0.20 -5.12 -40.99
C ILE A 75 -1.00 -5.74 -39.85
N PHE A 76 -0.28 -6.18 -38.83
CA PHE A 76 -0.82 -6.70 -37.59
C PHE A 76 -0.36 -5.82 -36.42
N TYR A 77 -1.27 -5.54 -35.49
CA TYR A 77 -0.97 -4.83 -34.25
C TYR A 77 -1.25 -5.75 -33.05
N ASP A 78 -0.20 -6.22 -32.39
CA ASP A 78 -0.35 -6.90 -31.09
C ASP A 78 -0.49 -5.83 -30.01
N LEU A 79 -1.66 -5.76 -29.41
CA LEU A 79 -2.03 -4.74 -28.44
C LEU A 79 -2.08 -5.34 -27.03
N GLN A 80 -1.47 -4.62 -26.08
CA GLN A 80 -1.72 -4.79 -24.67
C GLN A 80 -2.54 -3.61 -24.18
N VAL A 81 -3.74 -3.90 -23.70
CA VAL A 81 -4.71 -2.91 -23.23
C VAL A 81 -4.85 -3.07 -21.72
N VAL A 82 -4.91 -1.97 -21.00
CA VAL A 82 -5.18 -1.94 -19.56
C VAL A 82 -6.54 -1.29 -19.31
N ASP A 83 -7.20 -1.71 -18.25
CA ASP A 83 -8.52 -1.15 -17.90
C ASP A 83 -8.44 0.33 -17.49
N ASN A 84 -9.60 0.95 -17.29
CA ASN A 84 -9.70 2.36 -16.93
C ASN A 84 -9.05 2.71 -15.59
N SER A 85 -8.71 1.75 -14.74
CA SER A 85 -8.00 2.03 -13.47
C SER A 85 -6.62 2.63 -13.72
N ALA A 86 -6.05 2.44 -14.94
CA ALA A 86 -4.82 3.10 -15.37
C ALA A 86 -4.93 4.64 -15.41
N LEU A 87 -6.14 5.20 -15.49
CA LEU A 87 -6.33 6.65 -15.43
C LEU A 87 -5.87 7.25 -14.10
N ALA A 88 -5.93 6.48 -13.01
CA ALA A 88 -5.46 6.91 -11.70
C ALA A 88 -3.93 7.01 -11.59
N ASP A 89 -3.17 6.44 -12.54
CA ASP A 89 -1.70 6.53 -12.57
C ASP A 89 -1.19 7.82 -13.21
N LYS A 90 -2.06 8.52 -13.90
CA LYS A 90 -1.67 9.71 -14.67
C LYS A 90 -1.58 10.97 -13.83
N ARG A 91 -2.29 10.99 -12.68
CA ARG A 91 -2.52 12.20 -11.90
C ARG A 91 -1.93 12.07 -10.51
N LEU A 92 -1.30 13.14 -10.05
CA LEU A 92 -0.75 13.28 -8.71
C LEU A 92 -1.76 13.98 -7.80
N ILE A 93 -1.74 13.60 -6.52
CA ILE A 93 -2.48 14.26 -5.45
C ILE A 93 -1.51 14.80 -4.40
N ALA A 94 -1.78 16.04 -3.94
CA ALA A 94 -1.04 16.69 -2.86
C ALA A 94 -2.08 17.32 -1.91
N VAL A 95 -2.40 16.63 -0.82
CA VAL A 95 -3.41 17.08 0.15
C VAL A 95 -3.17 16.47 1.53
N VAL A 96 -3.57 17.19 2.56
CA VAL A 96 -3.68 16.68 3.93
C VAL A 96 -5.16 16.63 4.30
N GLU A 97 -5.63 15.46 4.70
CA GLU A 97 -7.00 15.25 5.14
C GLU A 97 -7.01 14.77 6.60
N GLU A 98 -7.89 15.35 7.40
CA GLU A 98 -7.98 15.05 8.82
C GLU A 98 -9.43 14.72 9.23
N ASN A 99 -9.57 13.66 10.04
CA ASN A 99 -10.86 13.24 10.60
C ASN A 99 -11.97 12.99 9.56
N LYS A 100 -11.58 12.48 8.39
CA LYS A 100 -12.50 12.10 7.30
C LYS A 100 -12.57 10.59 7.13
N THR A 101 -13.71 10.09 6.65
CA THR A 101 -13.78 8.70 6.20
C THR A 101 -12.99 8.51 4.90
N ALA A 102 -12.56 7.26 4.61
CA ALA A 102 -11.88 6.95 3.36
C ALA A 102 -12.72 7.37 2.14
N GLY A 103 -14.04 7.09 2.16
CA GLY A 103 -14.96 7.49 1.10
C GLY A 103 -15.06 9.00 0.94
N GLN A 104 -15.08 9.77 2.02
CA GLN A 104 -15.05 11.23 1.97
C GLN A 104 -13.76 11.75 1.35
N ILE A 105 -12.60 11.18 1.73
CA ILE A 105 -11.31 11.56 1.12
C ILE A 105 -11.33 11.30 -0.39
N ILE A 106 -11.89 10.17 -0.82
CA ILE A 106 -12.00 9.85 -2.24
C ILE A 106 -12.88 10.87 -2.95
N LYS A 107 -14.08 11.16 -2.42
CA LYS A 107 -15.04 12.07 -3.05
C LYS A 107 -14.57 13.51 -3.09
N ASP A 108 -13.95 13.97 -2.00
CA ASP A 108 -13.56 15.37 -1.83
C ASP A 108 -12.23 15.71 -2.53
N SER A 109 -11.30 14.76 -2.58
CA SER A 109 -9.90 15.05 -2.96
C SER A 109 -9.40 14.26 -4.16
N ILE A 110 -9.74 12.97 -4.29
CA ILE A 110 -9.23 12.13 -5.38
C ILE A 110 -10.13 12.23 -6.62
N LEU A 111 -11.44 12.07 -6.43
CA LEU A 111 -12.41 12.07 -7.53
C LEU A 111 -12.41 13.37 -8.35
N PRO A 112 -12.30 14.57 -7.75
CA PRO A 112 -12.20 15.81 -8.53
C PRO A 112 -11.00 15.85 -9.48
N ILE A 113 -9.87 15.27 -9.07
CA ILE A 113 -8.67 15.17 -9.94
C ILE A 113 -8.92 14.18 -11.08
N LEU A 114 -9.51 13.02 -10.77
CA LEU A 114 -9.81 11.99 -11.77
C LEU A 114 -10.98 12.37 -12.69
N ALA A 115 -11.83 13.30 -12.29
CA ALA A 115 -12.91 13.82 -13.13
C ALA A 115 -12.39 14.50 -14.42
N GLU A 116 -11.17 15.08 -14.37
CA GLU A 116 -10.50 15.62 -15.56
C GLU A 116 -10.12 14.52 -16.56
N GLU A 117 -9.98 13.27 -16.11
CA GLU A 117 -9.77 12.09 -16.98
C GLU A 117 -11.11 11.41 -17.37
N GLY A 118 -12.23 12.06 -17.09
CA GLY A 118 -13.57 11.54 -17.38
C GLY A 118 -14.08 10.48 -16.42
N VAL A 119 -13.46 10.36 -15.24
CA VAL A 119 -13.91 9.43 -14.19
C VAL A 119 -15.04 10.06 -13.39
N THR A 120 -16.09 9.30 -13.12
CA THR A 120 -17.26 9.73 -12.35
C THR A 120 -17.45 8.87 -11.10
N GLU A 121 -18.30 9.33 -10.18
CA GLU A 121 -18.63 8.57 -8.97
C GLU A 121 -19.41 7.29 -9.31
N GLY A 122 -18.93 6.17 -8.76
CA GLY A 122 -19.62 4.88 -8.73
C GLY A 122 -20.15 4.56 -7.33
N ASN A 123 -19.94 3.32 -6.88
CA ASN A 123 -20.25 2.93 -5.51
C ASN A 123 -19.06 3.22 -4.61
N ILE A 124 -19.10 4.31 -3.85
CA ILE A 124 -18.06 4.70 -2.89
C ILE A 124 -18.65 4.64 -1.49
N GLN A 125 -18.24 3.63 -0.73
CA GLN A 125 -18.59 3.46 0.68
C GLN A 125 -17.64 4.24 1.57
N ASP A 126 -18.14 4.77 2.69
CA ASP A 126 -17.36 5.63 3.56
C ASP A 126 -16.19 4.91 4.25
N GLY A 127 -16.38 3.67 4.70
CA GLY A 127 -15.36 2.94 5.45
C GLY A 127 -15.08 3.57 6.82
N VAL A 128 -13.82 3.51 7.25
CA VAL A 128 -13.39 4.01 8.56
C VAL A 128 -13.02 5.49 8.52
N VAL A 129 -13.10 6.14 9.69
CA VAL A 129 -12.58 7.49 9.89
C VAL A 129 -11.06 7.43 10.05
N ILE A 130 -10.36 8.16 9.20
CA ILE A 130 -8.90 8.31 9.21
C ILE A 130 -8.58 9.61 9.92
N SER A 131 -7.80 9.53 11.00
CA SER A 131 -7.46 10.69 11.81
C SER A 131 -6.63 11.71 11.02
N LYS A 132 -5.68 11.22 10.20
CA LYS A 132 -4.87 12.05 9.31
C LYS A 132 -4.36 11.22 8.15
N ALA A 133 -4.54 11.71 6.93
CA ALA A 133 -3.94 11.20 5.71
C ALA A 133 -3.15 12.33 5.03
N VAL A 134 -1.89 12.07 4.72
CA VAL A 134 -1.02 13.02 4.01
C VAL A 134 -0.64 12.40 2.68
N PHE A 135 -1.07 13.01 1.60
CA PHE A 135 -0.69 12.65 0.26
C PHE A 135 0.24 13.73 -0.29
N ASN A 136 1.51 13.42 -0.41
CA ASN A 136 2.52 14.39 -0.81
C ASN A 136 3.04 14.06 -2.22
N TYR A 137 2.40 14.60 -3.24
CA TYR A 137 2.70 14.36 -4.66
C TYR A 137 2.83 12.87 -5.01
N ILE A 138 1.89 12.07 -4.53
CA ILE A 138 1.77 10.66 -4.90
C ILE A 138 0.73 10.49 -6.00
N TYR A 139 0.81 9.41 -6.76
CA TYR A 139 -0.22 9.09 -7.76
C TYR A 139 -1.56 8.77 -7.10
N CYS A 140 -2.66 9.10 -7.79
CA CYS A 140 -4.01 8.83 -7.28
C CYS A 140 -4.25 7.34 -7.01
N ASN A 141 -3.68 6.43 -7.83
CA ASN A 141 -3.73 4.99 -7.56
C ASN A 141 -3.06 4.64 -6.23
N THR A 142 -1.90 5.23 -5.93
CA THR A 142 -1.18 5.01 -4.67
C THR A 142 -2.00 5.51 -3.47
N ALA A 143 -2.68 6.65 -3.62
CA ALA A 143 -3.59 7.15 -2.59
C ALA A 143 -4.80 6.23 -2.39
N LEU A 144 -5.39 5.72 -3.48
CA LEU A 144 -6.48 4.75 -3.43
C LEU A 144 -6.03 3.42 -2.82
N ASP A 145 -4.82 2.95 -3.14
CA ASP A 145 -4.25 1.74 -2.54
C ASP A 145 -3.99 1.92 -1.04
N TYR A 146 -3.50 3.08 -0.61
CA TYR A 146 -3.37 3.40 0.82
C TYR A 146 -4.73 3.31 1.54
N LEU A 147 -5.78 3.90 0.97
CA LEU A 147 -7.12 3.84 1.54
C LEU A 147 -7.69 2.41 1.52
N LYS A 148 -7.43 1.65 0.45
CA LYS A 148 -7.77 0.22 0.35
C LYS A 148 -7.12 -0.59 1.47
N ASP A 149 -5.83 -0.36 1.72
CA ASP A 149 -5.08 -1.12 2.73
C ASP A 149 -5.56 -0.82 4.15
N ILE A 150 -5.91 0.44 4.44
CA ILE A 150 -6.46 0.82 5.74
C ILE A 150 -7.87 0.25 5.96
N THR A 151 -8.72 0.25 4.93
CA THR A 151 -10.12 -0.15 5.07
C THR A 151 -10.36 -1.64 4.83
N GLY A 152 -9.42 -2.33 4.16
CA GLY A 152 -9.63 -3.66 3.64
C GLY A 152 -10.59 -3.72 2.44
N PHE A 153 -11.00 -2.56 1.91
CA PHE A 153 -11.88 -2.46 0.77
C PHE A 153 -11.15 -2.79 -0.54
N ASN A 154 -11.90 -2.78 -1.63
CA ASN A 154 -11.37 -2.80 -3.00
C ASN A 154 -11.71 -1.51 -3.71
N TRP A 155 -10.89 -1.14 -4.68
CA TRP A 155 -11.22 -0.10 -5.62
C TRP A 155 -10.93 -0.55 -7.05
N TYR A 156 -11.70 -0.02 -7.99
CA TYR A 156 -11.45 -0.11 -9.43
C TYR A 156 -12.24 0.99 -10.16
N ILE A 157 -11.84 1.27 -11.39
CA ILE A 157 -12.61 2.11 -12.30
C ILE A 157 -13.22 1.18 -13.34
N ASP A 158 -14.54 1.14 -13.39
CA ASP A 158 -15.27 0.21 -14.24
C ASP A 158 -15.22 0.59 -15.74
N LYS A 159 -15.80 -0.26 -16.57
CA LYS A 159 -15.91 -0.05 -18.01
C LYS A 159 -16.67 1.21 -18.42
N TYR A 160 -17.46 1.81 -17.53
CA TYR A 160 -18.15 3.08 -17.71
C TYR A 160 -17.40 4.28 -17.12
N ARG A 161 -16.13 4.10 -16.73
CA ARG A 161 -15.28 5.07 -16.02
C ARG A 161 -15.88 5.55 -14.71
N LYS A 162 -16.55 4.66 -13.97
CA LYS A 162 -17.00 4.95 -12.61
C LYS A 162 -16.03 4.40 -11.60
N LEU A 163 -15.59 5.24 -10.65
CA LEU A 163 -14.75 4.84 -9.54
C LEU A 163 -15.57 4.17 -8.46
N HIS A 164 -15.24 2.93 -8.15
CA HIS A 164 -15.86 2.16 -7.08
C HIS A 164 -14.86 1.95 -5.95
N PHE A 165 -15.37 2.04 -4.70
CA PHE A 165 -14.61 1.77 -3.48
C PHE A 165 -15.55 1.15 -2.44
N PHE A 166 -15.42 -0.14 -2.17
CA PHE A 166 -16.40 -0.88 -1.37
C PHE A 166 -15.80 -2.11 -0.68
N SER A 167 -16.51 -2.59 0.36
CA SER A 167 -16.16 -3.81 1.07
C SER A 167 -16.25 -5.03 0.14
N ARG A 168 -15.28 -5.92 0.24
CA ARG A 168 -15.22 -7.17 -0.54
C ARG A 168 -16.40 -8.11 -0.28
N GLU A 169 -16.97 -8.05 0.91
CA GLU A 169 -18.07 -8.93 1.32
C GLU A 169 -19.38 -8.69 0.58
N THR A 170 -19.53 -7.52 -0.02
CA THR A 170 -20.74 -7.16 -0.75
C THR A 170 -20.72 -7.55 -2.22
N ASN A 171 -19.60 -8.04 -2.73
CA ASN A 171 -19.44 -8.38 -4.15
C ASN A 171 -19.68 -9.87 -4.39
N ILE A 172 -20.97 -10.26 -4.45
CA ILE A 172 -21.37 -11.65 -4.66
C ILE A 172 -21.48 -11.95 -6.14
N ALA A 173 -20.96 -13.10 -6.56
CA ALA A 173 -21.10 -13.61 -7.93
C ALA A 173 -22.56 -13.79 -8.31
N PRO A 174 -22.94 -13.63 -9.61
CA PRO A 174 -24.33 -13.60 -10.05
C PRO A 174 -25.06 -14.95 -9.94
N PHE A 175 -24.34 -16.03 -9.69
CA PHE A 175 -24.93 -17.36 -9.54
C PHE A 175 -24.14 -18.22 -8.56
N THR A 176 -24.77 -19.32 -8.12
CA THR A 176 -24.13 -20.38 -7.34
C THR A 176 -23.60 -21.45 -8.29
N LEU A 177 -22.32 -21.79 -8.21
CA LEU A 177 -21.73 -22.89 -8.98
C LEU A 177 -22.19 -24.24 -8.39
N SER A 178 -23.02 -24.95 -9.14
CA SER A 178 -23.52 -26.28 -8.78
C SER A 178 -23.48 -27.20 -10.00
N ASP A 179 -23.88 -28.46 -9.83
CA ASP A 179 -23.95 -29.42 -10.95
C ASP A 179 -25.00 -29.05 -12.00
N SER A 180 -25.93 -28.14 -11.69
CA SER A 180 -26.92 -27.61 -12.64
C SER A 180 -26.42 -26.49 -13.54
N ILE A 181 -25.30 -25.85 -13.17
CA ILE A 181 -24.67 -24.78 -13.96
C ILE A 181 -23.71 -25.40 -14.96
N PRO A 182 -23.80 -25.01 -16.26
CA PRO A 182 -22.85 -25.48 -17.27
C PRO A 182 -21.43 -25.08 -16.92
N HIS A 183 -20.58 -26.07 -16.71
CA HIS A 183 -19.17 -25.87 -16.45
C HIS A 183 -18.36 -27.12 -16.86
N LEU A 184 -17.07 -26.93 -17.12
CA LEU A 184 -16.14 -27.98 -17.51
C LEU A 184 -14.89 -27.90 -16.61
N GLY A 185 -14.19 -29.05 -16.47
CA GLY A 185 -12.87 -29.09 -15.87
C GLY A 185 -12.84 -28.63 -14.41
N PHE A 186 -13.90 -28.94 -13.61
CA PHE A 186 -13.87 -28.59 -12.18
C PHE A 186 -12.77 -29.37 -11.47
N GLU A 187 -11.82 -28.65 -10.92
CA GLU A 187 -10.70 -29.19 -10.17
C GLU A 187 -10.67 -28.56 -8.77
N LYS A 188 -10.29 -29.35 -7.78
CA LYS A 188 -9.98 -28.89 -6.43
C LYS A 188 -8.54 -29.24 -6.11
N ASN A 189 -7.74 -28.24 -5.85
CA ASN A 189 -6.35 -28.36 -5.46
C ASN A 189 -6.17 -27.88 -4.02
N SER A 190 -5.58 -28.71 -3.18
CA SER A 190 -5.17 -28.35 -1.82
C SER A 190 -3.65 -28.29 -1.78
N SER A 191 -3.08 -27.16 -1.38
CA SER A 191 -1.63 -26.98 -1.36
C SER A 191 -1.16 -26.45 -0.01
N MET A 192 -0.04 -26.96 0.43
CA MET A 192 0.69 -26.46 1.60
C MET A 192 1.80 -25.49 1.24
N GLU A 193 1.92 -25.08 -0.02
CA GLU A 193 3.04 -24.25 -0.51
C GLU A 193 3.25 -22.98 0.32
N ASN A 194 2.17 -22.33 0.75
CA ASN A 194 2.22 -21.13 1.57
C ASN A 194 1.79 -21.36 3.02
N TYR A 195 1.54 -22.62 3.40
CA TYR A 195 1.10 -22.96 4.75
C TYR A 195 2.16 -22.60 5.78
N ARG A 196 1.72 -21.94 6.86
CA ARG A 196 2.56 -21.63 8.01
C ARG A 196 1.72 -21.57 9.27
N ASN A 197 2.26 -22.07 10.36
CA ASN A 197 1.60 -22.03 11.66
C ASN A 197 2.46 -21.37 12.75
N ARG A 198 3.66 -20.88 12.37
CA ARG A 198 4.49 -19.99 13.18
C ARG A 198 5.02 -18.86 12.30
N GLN A 199 4.71 -17.61 12.69
CA GLN A 199 5.07 -16.44 11.93
C GLN A 199 5.97 -15.54 12.75
N TYR A 200 7.12 -15.18 12.18
CA TYR A 200 8.03 -14.16 12.68
C TYR A 200 7.79 -12.87 11.93
N ILE A 201 7.55 -11.79 12.66
CA ILE A 201 7.42 -10.44 12.10
C ILE A 201 8.57 -9.60 12.65
N ARG A 202 9.41 -9.11 11.76
CA ARG A 202 10.44 -8.12 12.07
C ARG A 202 10.00 -6.76 11.52
N GLY A 203 9.71 -5.83 12.43
CA GLY A 203 9.46 -4.44 12.12
C GLY A 203 10.73 -3.60 12.06
N SER A 204 10.56 -2.28 11.95
CA SER A 204 11.64 -1.33 12.14
C SER A 204 11.95 -1.11 13.64
N GLN A 205 12.67 -0.06 13.95
CA GLN A 205 12.85 0.37 15.33
C GLN A 205 11.59 1.02 15.86
N GLY A 206 11.17 0.63 17.04
CA GLY A 206 10.07 1.22 17.78
C GLY A 206 10.50 1.68 19.17
N GLU A 207 9.75 2.61 19.73
CA GLU A 207 9.97 3.10 21.09
C GLU A 207 9.80 1.98 22.12
N THR A 208 10.56 2.05 23.21
CA THR A 208 10.33 1.19 24.38
C THR A 208 8.99 1.55 25.04
N ALA A 209 8.21 0.55 25.42
CA ALA A 209 6.89 0.77 26.04
C ALA A 209 6.94 1.53 27.37
N VAL A 210 8.09 1.51 28.01
CA VAL A 210 8.35 2.21 29.28
C VAL A 210 9.64 3.00 29.18
N GLN A 211 9.68 4.09 29.92
CA GLN A 211 10.86 4.90 30.05
C GLN A 211 12.00 4.09 30.68
N GLN A 212 13.17 4.12 30.06
CA GLN A 212 14.36 3.44 30.57
C GLN A 212 15.07 4.35 31.56
N LYS A 213 15.52 3.78 32.67
CA LYS A 213 16.35 4.46 33.63
C LYS A 213 17.61 3.64 33.84
N GLU A 214 18.77 4.21 33.57
CA GLU A 214 20.05 3.49 33.69
C GLU A 214 21.22 4.39 34.02
N LYS A 215 22.30 3.74 34.44
CA LYS A 215 23.62 4.35 34.61
C LYS A 215 24.44 4.01 33.37
N PRO A 216 24.74 4.98 32.50
CA PRO A 216 25.44 4.71 31.26
C PRO A 216 26.89 4.27 31.47
N THR A 217 27.50 3.76 30.41
CA THR A 217 28.89 3.30 30.40
C THR A 217 29.74 4.23 29.53
N PRO A 218 30.98 4.57 29.93
CA PRO A 218 31.65 4.23 31.22
C PRO A 218 31.01 4.98 32.39
N LYS A 219 31.33 4.56 33.61
CA LYS A 219 31.03 5.36 34.80
C LYS A 219 31.86 6.63 34.78
N PRO A 220 31.43 7.72 35.45
CA PRO A 220 32.26 8.88 35.65
C PRO A 220 33.65 8.52 36.20
N ASP A 221 34.70 9.03 35.54
CA ASP A 221 36.08 8.68 35.82
C ASP A 221 37.03 9.90 35.92
N GLY A 222 36.46 11.09 35.83
CA GLY A 222 37.22 12.35 35.82
C GLY A 222 37.80 12.72 34.45
N GLN A 223 37.57 11.91 33.41
CA GLN A 223 38.11 12.12 32.06
C GLN A 223 37.07 11.95 30.98
N SER A 224 36.23 10.92 31.08
CA SER A 224 35.23 10.57 30.11
C SER A 224 34.13 11.62 30.00
N ARG A 225 33.79 11.97 28.76
CA ARG A 225 32.72 12.93 28.42
C ARG A 225 31.59 12.29 27.58
N SER A 226 31.86 11.11 27.03
CA SER A 226 30.86 10.35 26.22
C SER A 226 30.44 9.12 26.99
N PHE A 227 29.13 8.91 27.06
CA PHE A 227 28.50 7.87 27.83
C PHE A 227 27.52 7.10 26.96
N ILE A 228 27.58 5.79 26.99
CA ILE A 228 26.81 4.89 26.15
C ILE A 228 25.61 4.36 26.92
N LEU A 229 24.43 4.51 26.35
CA LEU A 229 23.15 3.96 26.79
C LEU A 229 22.93 2.59 26.17
N ARG A 230 22.04 1.81 26.75
CA ARG A 230 21.67 0.49 26.25
C ARG A 230 20.94 0.56 24.90
N PHE A 231 20.04 1.55 24.75
CA PHE A 231 19.24 1.76 23.54
C PHE A 231 19.51 3.12 22.93
N PRO A 232 19.39 3.26 21.59
CA PRO A 232 19.35 4.58 20.96
C PRO A 232 18.22 5.43 21.53
N VAL A 233 18.43 6.72 21.61
CA VAL A 233 17.49 7.68 22.19
C VAL A 233 16.42 8.04 21.18
N ALA A 234 15.14 7.87 21.54
CA ALA A 234 14.00 8.24 20.73
C ALA A 234 13.56 9.69 20.96
N LYS A 235 13.62 10.15 22.21
CA LYS A 235 13.22 11.49 22.64
C LYS A 235 14.29 12.08 23.53
N ARG A 236 14.29 13.42 23.70
CA ARG A 236 15.24 14.08 24.59
C ARG A 236 15.31 13.35 25.95
N PRO A 237 16.49 12.94 26.39
CA PRO A 237 16.69 12.25 27.67
C PRO A 237 16.66 13.23 28.83
N ASP A 238 16.24 12.77 30.00
CA ASP A 238 16.46 13.44 31.28
C ASP A 238 17.77 12.93 31.90
N ILE A 239 18.67 13.84 32.20
CA ILE A 239 20.00 13.52 32.77
C ILE A 239 20.03 13.93 34.24
N PHE A 240 20.50 13.04 35.09
CA PHE A 240 20.63 13.28 36.53
C PHE A 240 22.07 13.12 36.96
N ILE A 241 22.57 14.10 37.65
CA ILE A 241 23.92 14.08 38.28
C ILE A 241 23.73 14.12 39.78
N ASN A 242 24.23 13.12 40.50
CA ASN A 242 24.06 12.99 41.95
C ASN A 242 22.58 13.10 42.40
N GLY A 243 21.66 12.58 41.58
CA GLY A 243 20.23 12.62 41.83
C GLY A 243 19.55 13.95 41.47
N VAL A 244 20.30 14.97 41.03
CA VAL A 244 19.76 16.27 40.61
C VAL A 244 19.59 16.29 39.10
N GLN A 245 18.38 16.62 38.63
CA GLN A 245 18.11 16.71 37.21
C GLN A 245 18.82 17.91 36.57
N VAL A 246 19.47 17.69 35.45
CA VAL A 246 20.01 18.72 34.60
C VAL A 246 18.84 19.46 33.94
N PRO A 247 18.76 20.80 34.00
CA PRO A 247 17.69 21.53 33.37
C PRO A 247 17.63 21.23 31.87
N ASP A 248 16.42 21.10 31.34
CA ASP A 248 16.15 20.85 29.93
C ASP A 248 16.84 21.84 28.98
N SER A 249 16.93 23.10 29.39
CA SER A 249 17.61 24.17 28.65
C SER A 249 19.11 23.92 28.49
N GLN A 250 19.70 23.02 29.26
CA GLN A 250 21.12 22.65 29.20
C GLN A 250 21.39 21.37 28.44
N ILE A 251 20.34 20.71 27.92
CA ILE A 251 20.44 19.49 27.11
C ILE A 251 20.04 19.84 25.68
N GLY A 252 20.90 19.54 24.72
CA GLY A 252 20.68 19.88 23.32
C GLY A 252 20.98 18.72 22.38
N VAL A 253 20.57 18.89 21.12
CA VAL A 253 20.85 17.96 20.04
C VAL A 253 22.24 18.25 19.47
N ASN A 254 23.06 17.22 19.39
CA ASN A 254 24.42 17.35 18.89
C ASN A 254 24.44 17.82 17.42
N GLY A 255 25.23 18.83 17.15
CA GLY A 255 25.35 19.43 15.81
C GLY A 255 24.23 20.41 15.42
N ILE A 256 23.18 20.54 16.25
CA ILE A 256 22.07 21.49 16.05
C ILE A 256 22.11 22.59 17.10
N ASP A 257 22.06 22.22 18.37
CA ASP A 257 22.06 23.17 19.48
C ASP A 257 23.49 23.57 19.85
N GLN A 258 23.64 24.80 20.36
CA GLN A 258 24.92 25.34 20.83
C GLN A 258 24.82 25.77 22.29
N ASN A 259 25.96 25.86 22.96
CA ASN A 259 26.08 26.31 24.35
C ASN A 259 25.23 25.53 25.35
N LYS A 260 25.14 24.20 25.12
CA LYS A 260 24.54 23.27 26.08
C LYS A 260 25.62 22.56 26.89
N LYS A 261 25.25 22.05 28.06
CA LYS A 261 26.14 21.27 28.87
C LYS A 261 26.20 19.80 28.48
N TRP A 262 25.07 19.32 27.88
CA TRP A 262 24.93 17.94 27.45
C TRP A 262 24.35 17.89 26.07
N TYR A 263 24.78 16.92 25.29
CA TYR A 263 24.32 16.68 23.92
C TYR A 263 23.91 15.24 23.75
N PHE A 264 22.87 15.03 22.97
CA PHE A 264 22.43 13.73 22.48
C PHE A 264 22.14 13.82 20.97
N SER A 265 22.04 12.68 20.32
CA SER A 265 21.51 12.60 18.94
C SER A 265 20.39 11.59 18.88
N TYR A 266 19.34 11.91 18.15
CA TYR A 266 18.27 10.95 17.85
C TYR A 266 18.87 9.73 17.17
N ASN A 267 18.32 8.56 17.44
CA ASN A 267 18.79 7.27 16.93
C ASN A 267 20.25 6.89 17.33
N SER A 268 20.84 7.62 18.24
CA SER A 268 22.16 7.30 18.82
C SER A 268 21.99 6.88 20.27
N ASN A 269 22.80 5.95 20.72
CA ASN A 269 22.85 5.51 22.11
C ASN A 269 23.93 6.26 22.93
N THR A 270 24.45 7.37 22.42
CA THR A 270 25.52 8.13 23.06
C THR A 270 25.02 9.48 23.52
N ILE A 271 25.27 9.84 24.76
CA ILE A 271 25.17 11.18 25.30
C ILE A 271 26.57 11.73 25.59
N THR A 272 26.77 13.03 25.37
CA THR A 272 28.10 13.65 25.48
C THR A 272 28.02 14.90 26.34
N GLN A 273 28.92 15.05 27.28
CA GLN A 273 29.12 16.28 28.05
C GLN A 273 29.93 17.26 27.21
N ASP A 274 29.59 18.54 27.27
CA ASP A 274 30.31 19.59 26.53
C ASP A 274 31.78 19.69 26.99
N ASN A 275 32.63 20.02 26.05
CA ASN A 275 34.08 20.14 26.31
C ASN A 275 34.44 21.29 27.25
N SER A 276 33.57 22.30 27.34
CA SER A 276 33.78 23.42 28.30
C SER A 276 33.45 23.08 29.74
N GLU A 277 32.66 22.02 29.96
CA GLU A 277 32.31 21.57 31.32
C GLU A 277 33.43 20.72 31.92
N THR A 278 33.53 20.71 33.24
CA THR A 278 34.48 19.80 33.95
C THR A 278 33.96 18.38 33.86
N PRO A 279 34.81 17.38 33.48
CA PRO A 279 34.39 15.98 33.50
C PRO A 279 33.88 15.54 34.87
N LEU A 280 32.87 14.66 34.86
CA LEU A 280 32.31 14.14 36.10
C LEU A 280 33.34 13.36 36.90
N SER A 281 33.45 13.68 38.18
CA SER A 281 34.37 12.99 39.11
C SER A 281 34.01 11.50 39.27
N PRO A 282 34.97 10.63 39.59
CA PRO A 282 34.70 9.22 39.90
C PRO A 282 33.71 9.00 41.04
N THR A 283 33.51 10.01 41.90
CA THR A 283 32.52 9.97 42.98
C THR A 283 31.11 10.40 42.54
N ASP A 284 30.99 11.01 41.38
CA ASP A 284 29.68 11.43 40.85
C ASP A 284 28.90 10.25 40.33
N THR A 285 27.58 10.36 40.42
CA THR A 285 26.66 9.40 39.82
C THR A 285 25.98 10.05 38.64
N LEU A 286 26.03 9.38 37.49
CA LEU A 286 25.29 9.75 36.30
C LEU A 286 24.15 8.75 36.07
N GLU A 287 22.92 9.24 36.02
CA GLU A 287 21.74 8.47 35.66
C GLU A 287 21.03 9.15 34.51
N VAL A 288 20.48 8.36 33.59
CA VAL A 288 19.73 8.85 32.43
C VAL A 288 18.39 8.16 32.36
N THR A 289 17.35 8.95 32.20
CA THR A 289 15.99 8.46 31.98
C THR A 289 15.54 8.87 30.59
N TYR A 290 15.14 7.92 29.76
CA TYR A 290 14.86 8.17 28.34
C TYR A 290 13.90 7.14 27.75
N ILE A 291 13.27 7.50 26.63
CA ILE A 291 12.60 6.54 25.76
C ILE A 291 13.64 6.01 24.76
N GLY A 292 13.87 4.71 24.80
CA GLY A 292 14.82 4.05 23.90
C GLY A 292 14.15 3.51 22.63
N LEU A 293 14.96 3.28 21.60
CA LEU A 293 14.55 2.57 20.40
C LEU A 293 15.04 1.12 20.46
N ARG A 294 14.18 0.19 20.08
CA ARG A 294 14.52 -1.22 19.96
C ARG A 294 13.97 -1.81 18.68
N ASN A 295 14.64 -2.79 18.13
CA ASN A 295 14.09 -3.54 16.99
C ASN A 295 12.84 -4.29 17.42
N ILE A 296 11.80 -4.17 16.60
CA ILE A 296 10.53 -4.89 16.81
C ILE A 296 10.71 -6.28 16.23
N MET A 297 10.45 -7.29 17.04
CA MET A 297 10.34 -8.66 16.59
C MET A 297 9.28 -9.37 17.41
N VAL A 298 8.34 -10.00 16.70
CA VAL A 298 7.20 -10.72 17.30
C VAL A 298 7.12 -12.10 16.68
N ILE A 299 6.76 -13.08 17.49
CA ILE A 299 6.53 -14.47 17.08
C ILE A 299 5.08 -14.80 17.43
N LEU A 300 4.35 -15.31 16.46
CA LEU A 300 2.98 -15.80 16.64
C LEU A 300 2.90 -17.26 16.26
N GLU A 301 2.04 -18.00 16.95
CA GLU A 301 1.83 -19.43 16.72
C GLU A 301 0.34 -19.78 16.64
N ASN A 302 -0.02 -20.56 15.64
CA ASN A 302 -1.28 -21.29 15.60
C ASN A 302 -1.07 -22.66 16.25
N THR A 303 -1.26 -22.73 17.56
CA THR A 303 -1.02 -23.96 18.34
C THR A 303 -1.92 -25.10 17.94
N ALA A 304 -3.15 -24.82 17.51
CA ALA A 304 -4.09 -25.82 16.99
C ALA A 304 -3.57 -26.41 15.67
N GLY A 305 -3.12 -25.55 14.75
CA GLY A 305 -2.51 -25.96 13.49
C GLY A 305 -1.23 -26.77 13.69
N ILE A 306 -0.37 -26.39 14.64
CA ILE A 306 0.82 -27.17 15.00
C ILE A 306 0.44 -28.56 15.49
N SER A 307 -0.54 -28.65 16.39
CA SER A 307 -1.01 -29.93 16.94
C SER A 307 -1.63 -30.85 15.86
N ASP A 308 -2.45 -30.28 14.98
CA ASP A 308 -3.05 -31.01 13.85
C ASP A 308 -1.97 -31.59 12.93
N ARG A 309 -0.98 -30.74 12.54
CA ARG A 309 0.14 -31.20 11.69
C ARG A 309 0.98 -32.25 12.36
N LYS A 310 1.34 -32.05 13.61
CA LYS A 310 2.07 -33.07 14.38
C LYS A 310 1.37 -34.42 14.43
N SER A 311 0.04 -34.41 14.49
CA SER A 311 -0.75 -35.67 14.49
C SER A 311 -0.78 -36.32 13.12
N LYS A 312 -0.80 -35.55 12.04
CA LYS A 312 -0.85 -36.04 10.66
C LYS A 312 0.53 -36.50 10.15
N GLU A 313 1.57 -35.81 10.62
CA GLU A 313 2.95 -36.02 10.18
C GLU A 313 3.74 -36.76 11.26
N SER A 314 3.61 -38.06 11.29
CA SER A 314 4.26 -38.91 12.31
C SER A 314 5.73 -38.59 12.50
N GLY A 315 6.12 -38.21 13.72
CA GLY A 315 7.51 -37.99 14.11
C GLY A 315 8.07 -36.59 13.84
N THR A 316 7.27 -35.64 13.34
CA THR A 316 7.68 -34.26 13.11
C THR A 316 7.25 -33.34 14.26
N SER A 317 7.76 -32.10 14.25
CA SER A 317 7.31 -31.07 15.18
C SER A 317 5.92 -30.52 14.83
N GLY A 318 5.49 -30.67 13.59
CA GLY A 318 4.29 -30.06 13.02
C GLY A 318 4.41 -28.54 12.82
N ILE A 319 5.63 -27.97 12.97
CA ILE A 319 5.87 -26.53 12.89
C ILE A 319 6.31 -26.15 11.49
N TYR A 320 5.63 -25.12 10.93
CA TYR A 320 5.93 -24.49 9.66
C TYR A 320 6.19 -23.01 9.90
N GLU A 321 7.43 -22.61 9.74
CA GLU A 321 7.91 -21.27 10.10
C GLU A 321 8.06 -20.38 8.86
N HIS A 322 7.72 -19.11 9.04
CA HIS A 322 7.98 -18.10 8.03
C HIS A 322 8.35 -16.77 8.69
N MET A 323 9.22 -15.98 8.05
CA MET A 323 9.65 -14.68 8.51
C MET A 323 9.29 -13.60 7.51
N ILE A 324 8.72 -12.50 7.99
CA ILE A 324 8.46 -11.30 7.20
C ILE A 324 9.24 -10.13 7.81
N ASN A 325 9.94 -9.37 6.96
CA ASN A 325 10.55 -8.11 7.30
C ASN A 325 9.67 -6.98 6.76
N GLU A 326 9.05 -6.20 7.67
CA GLU A 326 8.14 -5.12 7.30
C GLU A 326 8.57 -3.83 8.03
N SER A 327 9.27 -2.96 7.30
CA SER A 327 9.86 -1.74 7.85
C SER A 327 8.84 -0.65 8.21
N SER A 328 7.61 -0.76 7.72
CA SER A 328 6.51 0.15 8.08
C SER A 328 5.99 -0.09 9.50
N ILE A 329 6.21 -1.28 10.06
CA ILE A 329 5.78 -1.64 11.42
C ILE A 329 6.71 -1.00 12.44
N LYS A 330 6.16 -0.11 13.27
CA LYS A 330 6.88 0.66 14.29
C LYS A 330 6.46 0.35 15.73
N SER A 331 5.51 -0.58 15.94
CA SER A 331 5.11 -1.03 17.28
C SER A 331 4.93 -2.54 17.35
N SER A 332 5.14 -3.12 18.54
CA SER A 332 4.91 -4.55 18.76
C SER A 332 3.44 -4.94 18.59
N ALA A 333 2.52 -4.02 18.89
CA ALA A 333 1.10 -4.25 18.71
C ALA A 333 0.73 -4.34 17.22
N GLN A 334 1.25 -3.44 16.38
CA GLN A 334 1.12 -3.55 14.92
C GLN A 334 1.70 -4.85 14.38
N ALA A 335 2.89 -5.27 14.87
CA ALA A 335 3.50 -6.53 14.48
C ALA A 335 2.64 -7.75 14.85
N LEU A 336 2.04 -7.74 16.04
CA LEU A 336 1.13 -8.81 16.50
C LEU A 336 -0.09 -8.91 15.59
N GLN A 337 -0.77 -7.81 15.32
CA GLN A 337 -1.94 -7.79 14.46
C GLN A 337 -1.63 -8.21 13.02
N TYR A 338 -0.57 -7.64 12.46
CA TYR A 338 -0.12 -8.02 11.13
C TYR A 338 0.18 -9.53 11.05
N GLY A 339 0.89 -10.07 12.05
CA GLY A 339 1.20 -11.49 12.12
C GLY A 339 -0.04 -12.37 12.33
N GLN A 340 -1.04 -11.92 13.11
CA GLN A 340 -2.33 -12.62 13.26
C GLN A 340 -3.05 -12.74 11.91
N GLY A 341 -3.13 -11.67 11.16
CA GLY A 341 -3.74 -11.70 9.83
C GLY A 341 -2.99 -12.61 8.85
N ILE A 342 -1.67 -12.64 8.93
CA ILE A 342 -0.86 -13.57 8.14
C ILE A 342 -1.17 -15.02 8.53
N LEU A 343 -1.26 -15.33 9.82
CA LEU A 343 -1.60 -16.69 10.26
C LEU A 343 -3.04 -17.08 9.94
N GLN A 344 -3.99 -16.15 9.99
CA GLN A 344 -5.35 -16.40 9.52
C GLN A 344 -5.38 -16.73 8.02
N LYS A 345 -4.59 -16.01 7.23
CA LYS A 345 -4.53 -16.23 5.78
C LYS A 345 -3.84 -17.52 5.37
N TYR A 346 -2.76 -17.88 6.04
CA TYR A 346 -1.88 -18.97 5.63
C TYR A 346 -1.77 -20.10 6.66
N GLY A 347 -2.47 -19.97 7.79
CA GLY A 347 -2.44 -20.95 8.89
C GLY A 347 -3.34 -22.15 8.65
N GLU A 348 -4.12 -22.16 7.58
CA GLU A 348 -4.91 -23.28 7.11
C GLU A 348 -4.46 -23.68 5.71
N VAL A 349 -4.70 -24.93 5.35
CA VAL A 349 -4.47 -25.41 3.98
C VAL A 349 -5.62 -24.90 3.13
N ASN A 350 -5.34 -23.94 2.29
CA ASN A 350 -6.36 -23.36 1.44
C ASN A 350 -6.66 -24.26 0.26
N ASP A 351 -7.94 -24.53 0.04
CA ASP A 351 -8.43 -25.16 -1.15
C ASP A 351 -8.52 -24.12 -2.28
N LYS A 352 -8.01 -24.47 -3.43
CA LYS A 352 -8.12 -23.70 -4.66
C LYS A 352 -8.96 -24.50 -5.64
N ILE A 353 -9.98 -23.87 -6.20
CA ILE A 353 -10.79 -24.48 -7.26
C ILE A 353 -10.51 -23.80 -8.60
N SER A 354 -10.61 -24.56 -9.67
CA SER A 354 -10.60 -24.06 -11.04
C SER A 354 -11.69 -24.72 -11.86
N PHE A 355 -12.27 -24.00 -12.79
CA PHE A 355 -13.28 -24.47 -13.74
C PHE A 355 -13.42 -23.50 -14.89
N SER A 356 -14.01 -24.00 -16.00
CA SER A 356 -14.43 -23.15 -17.12
C SER A 356 -15.94 -23.13 -17.22
N THR A 357 -16.52 -21.99 -17.64
CA THR A 357 -17.95 -21.84 -17.88
C THR A 357 -18.23 -20.82 -18.99
N ILE A 358 -19.37 -20.95 -19.64
CA ILE A 358 -19.89 -19.93 -20.57
C ILE A 358 -20.85 -18.96 -19.88
N MET A 359 -21.10 -19.13 -18.58
CA MET A 359 -21.95 -18.25 -17.79
C MET A 359 -21.25 -16.92 -17.56
N GLN A 360 -21.93 -15.84 -17.92
CA GLN A 360 -21.39 -14.48 -17.88
C GLN A 360 -21.46 -13.86 -16.47
N GLY A 361 -20.65 -12.81 -16.26
CA GLY A 361 -20.73 -11.95 -15.09
C GLY A 361 -19.78 -12.34 -13.96
N LEU A 362 -18.85 -13.28 -14.18
CA LEU A 362 -17.80 -13.59 -13.22
C LEU A 362 -16.62 -12.63 -13.38
N GLU A 363 -16.21 -12.02 -12.27
CA GLU A 363 -15.07 -11.10 -12.17
C GLU A 363 -14.21 -11.42 -10.95
N ALA A 364 -12.93 -11.08 -10.99
CA ALA A 364 -12.05 -11.25 -9.84
C ALA A 364 -12.52 -10.36 -8.66
N GLY A 365 -12.43 -10.91 -7.45
CA GLY A 365 -12.88 -10.24 -6.22
C GLY A 365 -14.34 -10.50 -5.85
N GLN A 366 -15.09 -11.23 -6.65
CA GLN A 366 -16.43 -11.68 -6.29
C GLN A 366 -16.37 -12.92 -5.39
N LEU A 367 -17.39 -13.06 -4.53
CA LEU A 367 -17.63 -14.23 -3.72
C LEU A 367 -18.56 -15.19 -4.45
N LEU A 368 -18.03 -16.32 -4.87
CA LEU A 368 -18.76 -17.37 -5.56
C LEU A 368 -19.21 -18.45 -4.59
N LYS A 369 -20.52 -18.62 -4.40
CA LYS A 369 -21.05 -19.78 -3.70
C LYS A 369 -20.85 -21.03 -4.55
N VAL A 370 -20.21 -22.06 -3.97
CA VAL A 370 -19.95 -23.35 -4.64
C VAL A 370 -20.63 -24.47 -3.88
N VAL A 371 -21.44 -25.24 -4.57
CA VAL A 371 -22.14 -26.42 -4.03
C VAL A 371 -21.77 -27.63 -4.89
N LYS A 372 -20.81 -28.41 -4.42
CA LYS A 372 -20.28 -29.61 -5.10
C LYS A 372 -20.22 -30.79 -4.15
N PRO A 373 -21.34 -31.57 -4.01
CA PRO A 373 -21.41 -32.66 -3.05
C PRO A 373 -20.34 -33.72 -3.23
N LEU A 374 -19.96 -34.03 -4.48
CA LEU A 374 -18.88 -34.99 -4.79
C LEU A 374 -17.54 -34.62 -4.15
N PHE A 375 -17.26 -33.33 -4.09
CA PHE A 375 -16.03 -32.78 -3.49
C PHE A 375 -16.21 -32.35 -2.03
N LYS A 376 -17.42 -32.58 -1.46
CA LYS A 376 -17.83 -32.16 -0.10
C LYS A 376 -17.70 -30.66 0.11
N ILE A 377 -18.03 -29.85 -0.92
CA ILE A 377 -18.01 -28.41 -0.90
C ILE A 377 -19.43 -27.89 -0.82
N ASP A 378 -19.68 -26.99 0.15
CA ASP A 378 -20.86 -26.14 0.27
C ASP A 378 -20.47 -24.84 0.96
N ASP A 379 -19.65 -24.03 0.27
CA ASP A 379 -19.03 -22.83 0.83
C ASP A 379 -18.83 -21.73 -0.20
N TYR A 380 -18.36 -20.56 0.27
CA TYR A 380 -18.02 -19.43 -0.57
C TYR A 380 -16.52 -19.41 -0.91
N PHE A 381 -16.21 -19.16 -2.16
CA PHE A 381 -14.87 -19.02 -2.68
C PHE A 381 -14.66 -17.61 -3.22
N LEU A 382 -13.52 -17.00 -2.91
CA LEU A 382 -13.13 -15.72 -3.46
C LEU A 382 -12.52 -15.93 -4.85
N ILE A 383 -13.10 -15.37 -5.89
CA ILE A 383 -12.53 -15.43 -7.24
C ILE A 383 -11.21 -14.67 -7.29
N GLU A 384 -10.13 -15.41 -7.47
CA GLU A 384 -8.76 -14.88 -7.59
C GLU A 384 -8.50 -14.34 -8.99
N SER A 385 -8.92 -15.10 -10.01
CA SER A 385 -8.75 -14.71 -11.40
C SER A 385 -9.85 -15.26 -12.30
N VAL A 386 -10.15 -14.50 -13.34
CA VAL A 386 -11.02 -14.89 -14.45
C VAL A 386 -10.33 -14.52 -15.75
N ASN A 387 -10.10 -15.51 -16.61
CA ASN A 387 -9.65 -15.28 -17.98
C ASN A 387 -10.83 -15.47 -18.93
N VAL A 388 -11.12 -14.47 -19.72
CA VAL A 388 -12.20 -14.49 -20.71
C VAL A 388 -11.60 -14.57 -22.10
N SER A 389 -11.96 -15.57 -22.85
CA SER A 389 -11.48 -15.79 -24.21
C SER A 389 -12.61 -16.29 -25.14
N ALA A 390 -12.31 -16.40 -26.42
CA ALA A 390 -13.27 -16.95 -27.35
C ALA A 390 -13.47 -18.46 -27.11
N PHE A 391 -14.70 -18.88 -26.86
CA PHE A 391 -15.07 -20.30 -26.91
C PHE A 391 -15.41 -20.72 -28.34
N ASN A 392 -16.24 -19.94 -29.02
CA ASN A 392 -16.57 -20.06 -30.42
C ASN A 392 -16.87 -18.68 -31.04
N GLN A 393 -17.54 -18.61 -32.21
CA GLN A 393 -17.83 -17.33 -32.86
C GLN A 393 -18.77 -16.43 -32.05
N ASP A 394 -19.66 -17.00 -31.24
CA ASP A 394 -20.72 -16.27 -30.54
C ASP A 394 -20.60 -16.30 -29.02
N GLU A 395 -19.86 -17.27 -28.47
CA GLU A 395 -19.73 -17.47 -27.03
C GLU A 395 -18.31 -17.20 -26.53
N VAL A 396 -18.21 -16.76 -25.31
CA VAL A 396 -16.98 -16.58 -24.55
C VAL A 396 -16.89 -17.62 -23.46
N GLU A 397 -15.69 -18.04 -23.15
CA GLU A 397 -15.37 -18.93 -22.03
C GLU A 397 -14.76 -18.11 -20.90
N TYR A 398 -15.20 -18.37 -19.69
CA TYR A 398 -14.66 -17.85 -18.44
C TYR A 398 -13.89 -18.96 -17.77
N GLN A 399 -12.58 -18.86 -17.73
CA GLN A 399 -11.70 -19.75 -16.97
C GLN A 399 -11.48 -19.11 -15.60
N VAL A 400 -12.04 -19.73 -14.58
CA VAL A 400 -12.12 -19.16 -13.22
C VAL A 400 -11.21 -19.93 -12.29
N THR A 401 -10.49 -19.18 -11.47
CA THR A 401 -9.76 -19.70 -10.33
C THR A 401 -10.26 -19.00 -9.07
N ALA A 402 -10.62 -19.75 -8.04
CA ALA A 402 -11.09 -19.19 -6.79
C ALA A 402 -10.48 -19.91 -5.58
N LEU A 403 -10.28 -19.16 -4.51
CA LEU A 403 -9.68 -19.61 -3.26
C LEU A 403 -10.76 -19.84 -2.22
N ASP A 404 -10.57 -20.85 -1.41
CA ASP A 404 -11.44 -21.12 -0.26
C ASP A 404 -11.53 -19.88 0.63
N GLY A 405 -12.77 -19.45 0.85
CA GLY A 405 -13.10 -18.33 1.71
C GLY A 405 -13.40 -18.74 3.15
N ALA A 406 -12.99 -19.90 3.61
CA ALA A 406 -13.30 -20.44 4.94
C ALA A 406 -13.01 -19.48 6.11
N SER A 407 -12.35 -18.37 5.81
CA SER A 407 -12.08 -17.29 6.74
C SER A 407 -12.68 -15.94 6.31
N LEU A 408 -13.81 -15.90 5.61
CA LEU A 408 -14.45 -14.62 5.28
C LEU A 408 -14.69 -13.77 6.53
N GLY A 409 -15.18 -14.35 7.59
CA GLY A 409 -15.27 -13.70 8.91
C GLY A 409 -13.88 -13.36 9.49
N GLY A 410 -12.85 -14.15 9.20
CA GLY A 410 -11.48 -13.90 9.59
C GLY A 410 -10.86 -12.73 8.83
N TRP A 411 -11.17 -12.59 7.55
CA TRP A 411 -10.72 -11.44 6.74
C TRP A 411 -11.36 -10.13 7.20
N GLU A 412 -12.65 -10.13 7.48
CA GLU A 412 -13.34 -8.97 8.04
C GLU A 412 -12.74 -8.55 9.39
N GLN A 413 -12.54 -9.51 10.28
CA GLN A 413 -11.94 -9.25 11.59
C GLN A 413 -10.48 -8.82 11.46
N PHE A 414 -9.72 -9.43 10.57
CA PHE A 414 -8.33 -9.05 10.26
C PHE A 414 -8.24 -7.60 9.78
N PHE A 415 -9.06 -7.23 8.82
CA PHE A 415 -9.08 -5.86 8.32
C PHE A 415 -9.63 -4.88 9.36
N LYS A 416 -10.63 -5.27 10.15
CA LYS A 416 -11.14 -4.44 11.27
C LYS A 416 -10.11 -4.26 12.39
N ASP A 417 -9.30 -5.27 12.67
CA ASP A 417 -8.28 -5.21 13.71
C ASP A 417 -7.07 -4.37 13.28
N ILE A 418 -6.63 -4.46 12.03
CA ILE A 418 -5.66 -3.53 11.45
C ILE A 418 -6.14 -2.08 11.56
N ILE A 419 -7.41 -1.83 11.29
CA ILE A 419 -8.01 -0.51 11.32
C ILE A 419 -8.03 0.09 12.73
N LYS A 420 -8.27 -0.70 13.77
CA LYS A 420 -8.33 -0.21 15.15
C LYS A 420 -7.02 0.38 15.65
N GLU A 421 -5.90 -0.06 15.10
CA GLU A 421 -4.57 0.43 15.52
C GLU A 421 -3.89 1.33 14.49
N SER A 422 -4.42 1.48 13.30
CA SER A 422 -3.92 2.43 12.30
C SER A 422 -4.06 3.91 12.73
N LYS A 423 -4.58 4.15 13.95
CA LYS A 423 -4.51 5.47 14.59
C LYS A 423 -3.08 6.01 14.72
N ASP A 424 -2.07 5.18 14.56
CA ASP A 424 -0.64 5.51 14.60
C ASP A 424 0.07 5.36 13.24
N TYR A 425 -0.63 5.34 12.14
CA TYR A 425 -0.02 5.66 10.85
C TYR A 425 0.33 7.15 10.86
N ALA A 426 1.30 7.50 11.68
CA ALA A 426 1.96 8.77 11.58
C ALA A 426 2.79 8.74 10.30
N ILE A 427 2.20 9.19 9.23
CA ILE A 427 2.96 9.83 8.17
C ILE A 427 3.76 10.88 8.89
N SER A 428 5.06 10.89 8.68
CA SER A 428 6.00 11.78 9.34
C SER A 428 5.44 13.22 9.31
N GLU A 429 5.24 13.80 10.47
CA GLU A 429 4.77 15.19 10.61
C GLU A 429 5.74 16.21 9.99
N ASP A 430 6.88 15.73 9.48
CA ASP A 430 7.95 16.52 8.87
C ASP A 430 7.88 16.56 7.34
N GLU A 431 6.83 16.04 6.70
CA GLU A 431 6.70 16.11 5.25
C GLU A 431 6.35 17.52 4.80
N ILE A 432 7.16 18.05 3.89
CA ILE A 432 6.95 19.35 3.25
C ILE A 432 5.95 19.15 2.11
N ILE A 433 4.83 19.84 2.19
CA ILE A 433 3.86 19.90 1.10
C ILE A 433 4.15 21.13 0.27
N VAL A 434 4.45 20.94 -1.00
CA VAL A 434 4.67 22.02 -1.96
C VAL A 434 3.44 22.17 -2.83
N THR A 435 2.81 23.33 -2.79
CA THR A 435 1.70 23.68 -3.67
C THR A 435 2.18 24.62 -4.76
N VAL A 436 2.10 24.21 -5.99
CA VAL A 436 2.41 25.05 -7.15
C VAL A 436 1.14 25.79 -7.56
N GLN A 437 1.15 27.12 -7.41
CA GLN A 437 0.02 27.97 -7.81
C GLN A 437 0.13 28.43 -9.26
N SER A 438 1.35 28.70 -9.74
CA SER A 438 1.64 29.01 -11.12
C SER A 438 3.07 28.57 -11.47
N PHE A 439 3.47 28.72 -12.73
CA PHE A 439 4.87 28.46 -13.11
C PHE A 439 5.87 29.39 -12.42
N ASP A 440 5.40 30.54 -11.96
CA ASP A 440 6.22 31.60 -11.41
C ASP A 440 6.13 31.69 -9.87
N GLU A 441 5.26 30.89 -9.24
CA GLU A 441 5.02 30.97 -7.80
C GLU A 441 4.95 29.56 -7.18
N VAL A 442 5.75 29.36 -6.14
CA VAL A 442 5.72 28.14 -5.33
C VAL A 442 5.48 28.50 -3.87
N GLU A 443 4.47 27.91 -3.29
CA GLU A 443 4.20 28.00 -1.87
C GLU A 443 4.70 26.73 -1.17
N ILE A 444 5.61 26.90 -0.21
CA ILE A 444 6.10 25.80 0.61
C ILE A 444 5.35 25.83 1.93
N ILE A 445 4.53 24.82 2.17
CA ILE A 445 3.74 24.68 3.38
C ILE A 445 4.30 23.52 4.18
N THR A 446 4.74 23.80 5.40
CA THR A 446 5.02 22.74 6.37
C THR A 446 4.02 22.84 7.51
N SER A 447 3.43 21.74 7.85
CA SER A 447 2.35 21.70 8.84
C SER A 447 2.81 22.01 10.28
N GLN A 448 4.10 22.00 10.56
CA GLN A 448 4.59 22.10 11.92
C GLN A 448 5.84 22.96 12.17
N MET A 449 6.58 23.33 11.16
CA MET A 449 7.85 24.04 11.39
C MET A 449 7.75 25.55 11.32
N GLY A 450 6.55 26.12 11.12
CA GLY A 450 6.39 27.56 11.07
C GLY A 450 7.20 28.24 9.97
N ILE A 451 7.49 27.52 8.90
CA ILE A 451 8.20 28.07 7.76
C ILE A 451 7.29 29.04 7.03
N LYS A 452 7.83 30.16 6.65
CA LYS A 452 7.11 31.18 5.93
C LYS A 452 6.70 30.70 4.55
N VAL A 453 5.53 31.12 4.13
CA VAL A 453 5.08 30.99 2.75
C VAL A 453 5.90 31.92 1.87
N PHE A 454 6.39 31.42 0.78
CA PHE A 454 7.16 32.17 -0.18
C PHE A 454 6.41 32.24 -1.49
N ASN A 455 6.24 33.44 -2.00
CA ASN A 455 5.47 33.67 -3.23
C ASN A 455 6.29 33.54 -4.50
N THR A 456 7.61 33.64 -4.39
CA THR A 456 8.50 33.52 -5.52
C THR A 456 9.56 32.48 -5.26
N LEU A 457 9.71 31.61 -6.20
CA LEU A 457 10.73 30.58 -6.14
C LEU A 457 12.04 31.08 -6.72
N TYR A 458 11.93 31.86 -7.78
CA TYR A 458 13.07 32.12 -8.60
C TYR A 458 12.98 33.47 -9.34
N PRO A 459 14.06 34.09 -9.53
CA PRO A 459 15.36 33.86 -8.94
C PRO A 459 15.37 34.35 -7.52
N SER A 460 15.95 33.61 -6.63
CA SER A 460 16.04 34.02 -5.25
C SER A 460 17.21 33.35 -4.56
N ASP A 461 18.05 34.15 -4.06
CA ASP A 461 19.23 33.74 -3.33
C ASP A 461 18.89 33.08 -2.01
N ILE A 462 17.67 33.23 -1.58
CA ILE A 462 17.19 32.61 -0.35
C ILE A 462 17.17 31.10 -0.44
N LEU A 463 16.89 30.57 -1.60
CA LEU A 463 16.89 29.10 -1.80
C LEU A 463 18.28 28.53 -2.02
N TYR A 464 19.26 29.40 -2.30
CA TYR A 464 20.54 28.95 -2.77
C TYR A 464 21.65 29.50 -2.02
N PRO A 465 22.24 28.61 -1.53
CA PRO A 465 22.78 28.40 -0.23
C PRO A 465 22.66 29.63 0.63
N SER A 466 21.79 30.43 0.27
CA SER A 466 21.61 31.63 1.02
C SER A 466 21.15 31.23 2.39
N ASN A 467 21.24 32.13 3.18
CA ASN A 467 20.86 32.04 4.53
C ASN A 467 19.36 32.07 4.73
N THR A 468 18.56 31.98 3.69
CA THR A 468 17.16 32.33 3.81
C THR A 468 16.27 31.13 3.74
N LEU A 469 16.04 30.58 2.64
CA LEU A 469 15.27 29.37 2.64
C LEU A 469 16.00 28.28 3.41
N TYR A 470 17.29 28.32 3.30
CA TYR A 470 18.10 27.35 4.00
C TYR A 470 18.35 27.77 5.42
N PRO A 471 19.12 28.80 5.70
CA PRO A 471 19.47 29.08 7.07
C PRO A 471 18.64 30.13 7.75
N ASN A 472 18.11 31.11 7.10
CA ASN A 472 17.42 32.20 7.79
C ASN A 472 15.94 32.31 7.49
N GLY A 473 15.42 31.46 6.60
CA GLY A 473 14.01 31.37 6.32
C GLY A 473 13.36 32.69 5.98
N ASN A 474 14.14 33.62 5.55
CA ASN A 474 13.62 34.92 5.21
C ASN A 474 12.94 34.89 3.86
N VAL A 475 12.36 35.97 3.58
CA VAL A 475 11.63 36.19 2.39
C VAL A 475 12.20 35.45 1.21
N ILE A 476 11.43 34.62 0.71
CA ILE A 476 11.62 34.11 -0.61
C ILE A 476 10.99 35.13 -1.55
N SER A 477 11.65 36.25 -1.68
CA SER A 477 11.43 37.11 -2.82
C SER A 477 12.37 36.65 -3.93
N SER A 478 12.05 36.99 -5.13
CA SER A 478 12.92 36.68 -6.26
C SER A 478 14.34 37.22 -6.08
N GLU A 479 14.44 38.30 -5.36
CA GLU A 479 15.75 38.91 -5.10
C GLU A 479 16.51 38.21 -3.97
N VAL A 480 15.82 37.51 -3.11
CA VAL A 480 16.40 36.86 -1.93
C VAL A 480 16.69 35.41 -2.14
N LEU A 481 15.97 34.75 -3.04
CA LEU A 481 16.22 33.32 -3.32
C LEU A 481 17.55 33.07 -4.04
N TYR A 482 18.13 34.11 -4.63
CA TYR A 482 19.31 33.97 -5.46
C TYR A 482 20.44 34.96 -5.17
N ASP A 483 20.30 35.78 -4.16
CA ASP A 483 21.38 36.63 -3.69
C ASP A 483 22.36 35.93 -2.78
#